data_96d7288aa1e48d815097723a968d3bd5
#
_entry.id   96d7288aa1e48d815097723a968d3bd5
#
_cell.length_a   1.000
_cell.length_b   1.000
_cell.length_c   1.000
_cell.angle_alpha   90.00
_cell.angle_beta   90.00
_cell.angle_gamma   90.00
#
_symmetry.space_group_name_H-M   'P 1'
#
loop_
_entity.id
_entity.type
_entity.pdbx_description
1 polymer ?
#
loop_
_entity_poly.entity_id
_entity_poly.type
_entity_poly.pdbx_seq_one_letter_code
_entity_poly.pdbx_strand_id
1 'polypeptide(L)'
;MPLIVVVALTLLLPFLGAWLGGQPISDLMALPLTQRPWDPWPPQQGITLAANLVSLGLILVLVLLARPGRRDDTARQPEAAATAMQASWPRYGWLGVFALIAAVIAWDGAAIQVAIALVTLAAMLFAGADTQRRTGTSLIRQRPGYFFSLFPASLVLGWTFYWVNLFLGLWAYPGATETVPFVLGKSIDYAVLLPAMLVLRQWLASFPWLLRMTNRARPLPGTATPQEGWTLLGLGSVALVGAALWPDWLYGLTLLAPPLLALGLSQLRGRDTLLAGLGRGDWSRVLLPAAAALLVGLIAQGGNALLGPAWVIELPLLGGPMLFDLPLPAWLVIAALGLLGVWVADQLTAPWQQRPQQPAYRPRFPIRVAVEDLLHKPKR
;
A
#
# COMPACT_ATOMS: atom_id res chain seq x y z
N MET A 1 2.69 -12.67 -15.38
CA MET A 1 2.32 -13.97 -14.79
C MET A 1 2.27 -13.99 -13.25
N PRO A 2 3.26 -13.50 -12.43
CA PRO A 2 3.15 -13.58 -10.95
C PRO A 2 1.94 -12.86 -10.38
N LEU A 3 1.61 -11.68 -10.89
CA LEU A 3 0.47 -10.90 -10.46
C LEU A 3 -0.85 -11.67 -10.64
N ILE A 4 -1.03 -12.30 -11.80
CA ILE A 4 -2.22 -13.11 -12.09
C ILE A 4 -2.35 -14.27 -11.09
N VAL A 5 -1.24 -14.93 -10.75
CA VAL A 5 -1.24 -16.03 -9.77
C VAL A 5 -1.65 -15.53 -8.39
N VAL A 6 -1.08 -14.41 -7.91
CA VAL A 6 -1.44 -13.84 -6.60
C VAL A 6 -2.90 -13.43 -6.57
N VAL A 7 -3.39 -12.73 -7.60
CA VAL A 7 -4.81 -12.33 -7.69
C VAL A 7 -5.72 -13.56 -7.75
N ALA A 8 -5.39 -14.56 -8.58
CA ALA A 8 -6.19 -15.78 -8.69
C ALA A 8 -6.27 -16.55 -7.37
N LEU A 9 -5.14 -16.72 -6.66
CA LEU A 9 -5.14 -17.36 -5.34
C LEU A 9 -5.97 -16.56 -4.33
N THR A 10 -5.84 -15.22 -4.33
CA THR A 10 -6.60 -14.35 -3.43
C THR A 10 -8.11 -14.42 -3.70
N LEU A 11 -8.52 -14.58 -4.95
CA LEU A 11 -9.93 -14.68 -5.32
C LEU A 11 -10.50 -16.09 -5.07
N LEU A 12 -9.72 -17.15 -5.30
CA LEU A 12 -10.24 -18.52 -5.31
C LEU A 12 -10.16 -19.22 -3.95
N LEU A 13 -9.12 -18.97 -3.16
CA LEU A 13 -8.92 -19.68 -1.90
C LEU A 13 -10.00 -19.42 -0.84
N PRO A 14 -10.59 -18.21 -0.70
CA PRO A 14 -11.73 -18.02 0.21
C PRO A 14 -12.95 -18.88 -0.15
N PHE A 15 -13.19 -19.14 -1.44
CA PHE A 15 -14.26 -20.08 -1.85
C PHE A 15 -14.00 -21.50 -1.40
N LEU A 16 -12.74 -21.96 -1.47
CA LEU A 16 -12.39 -23.27 -0.95
C LEU A 16 -12.72 -23.35 0.55
N GLY A 17 -12.42 -22.28 1.30
CA GLY A 17 -12.80 -22.17 2.72
C GLY A 17 -14.32 -22.23 2.93
N ALA A 18 -15.09 -21.46 2.17
CA ALA A 18 -16.54 -21.46 2.24
C ALA A 18 -17.14 -22.84 1.91
N TRP A 19 -16.62 -23.49 0.87
CA TRP A 19 -17.02 -24.85 0.50
C TRP A 19 -16.71 -25.87 1.60
N LEU A 20 -15.52 -25.81 2.20
CA LEU A 20 -15.13 -26.68 3.33
C LEU A 20 -15.99 -26.44 4.58
N GLY A 21 -16.41 -25.20 4.79
CA GLY A 21 -17.29 -24.79 5.90
C GLY A 21 -18.79 -25.06 5.65
N GLY A 22 -19.17 -25.56 4.45
CA GLY A 22 -20.57 -25.77 4.09
C GLY A 22 -21.38 -24.47 4.00
N GLN A 23 -20.73 -23.32 3.81
CA GLN A 23 -21.39 -22.02 3.75
C GLN A 23 -22.04 -21.83 2.37
N PRO A 24 -23.29 -21.34 2.31
CA PRO A 24 -23.93 -21.01 1.03
C PRO A 24 -23.24 -19.77 0.42
N ILE A 25 -22.59 -19.99 -0.72
CA ILE A 25 -21.83 -18.92 -1.43
C ILE A 25 -22.76 -17.77 -1.84
N SER A 26 -24.02 -18.05 -2.15
CA SER A 26 -25.03 -17.04 -2.49
C SER A 26 -25.15 -15.93 -1.44
N ASP A 27 -25.07 -16.29 -0.18
CA ASP A 27 -25.28 -15.37 0.95
C ASP A 27 -24.06 -14.46 1.20
N LEU A 28 -22.89 -14.87 0.66
CA LEU A 28 -21.65 -14.10 0.72
C LEU A 28 -21.52 -13.07 -0.41
N MET A 29 -22.37 -13.14 -1.45
CA MET A 29 -22.25 -12.32 -2.69
C MET A 29 -23.05 -11.02 -2.63
N ALA A 30 -23.01 -10.30 -1.49
CA ALA A 30 -23.70 -9.03 -1.37
C ALA A 30 -22.93 -7.89 -2.06
N LEU A 31 -23.59 -7.22 -3.00
CA LEU A 31 -23.03 -6.04 -3.69
C LEU A 31 -24.09 -4.94 -3.81
N PRO A 32 -24.04 -3.88 -3.03
CA PRO A 32 -23.06 -3.58 -1.96
C PRO A 32 -23.25 -4.45 -0.71
N LEU A 33 -22.16 -4.61 0.06
CA LEU A 33 -22.24 -5.16 1.40
C LEU A 33 -22.70 -4.04 2.35
N THR A 34 -24.00 -4.01 2.66
CA THR A 34 -24.61 -2.93 3.45
C THR A 34 -24.50 -3.14 4.95
N GLN A 35 -24.37 -4.41 5.37
CA GLN A 35 -24.18 -4.80 6.77
C GLN A 35 -23.36 -6.08 6.83
N ARG A 36 -22.76 -6.32 7.98
CA ARG A 36 -22.05 -7.57 8.24
C ARG A 36 -23.04 -8.74 8.24
N PRO A 37 -22.72 -9.88 7.60
CA PRO A 37 -23.63 -11.04 7.55
C PRO A 37 -23.78 -11.80 8.88
N TRP A 38 -22.89 -11.58 9.85
CA TRP A 38 -22.89 -12.20 11.18
C TRP A 38 -22.39 -11.22 12.24
N ASP A 39 -22.75 -11.47 13.51
CA ASP A 39 -22.28 -10.67 14.63
C ASP A 39 -20.79 -10.95 14.90
N PRO A 40 -19.92 -9.91 14.98
CA PRO A 40 -18.53 -10.10 15.29
C PRO A 40 -18.33 -10.54 16.75
N TRP A 41 -17.26 -11.28 17.00
CA TRP A 41 -16.81 -11.51 18.35
C TRP A 41 -16.55 -10.18 19.05
N PRO A 42 -17.08 -9.98 20.27
CA PRO A 42 -16.89 -8.74 21.00
C PRO A 42 -15.42 -8.49 21.32
N PRO A 43 -15.00 -7.22 21.49
CA PRO A 43 -13.64 -6.90 21.86
C PRO A 43 -13.20 -7.63 23.13
N GLN A 44 -12.05 -8.28 23.07
CA GLN A 44 -11.42 -8.98 24.18
C GLN A 44 -10.27 -8.14 24.72
N GLN A 45 -10.34 -7.70 25.99
CA GLN A 45 -9.32 -6.83 26.58
C GLN A 45 -7.91 -7.43 26.51
N GLY A 46 -7.75 -8.72 26.80
CA GLY A 46 -6.47 -9.41 26.73
C GLY A 46 -5.89 -9.45 25.31
N ILE A 47 -6.72 -9.74 24.32
CA ILE A 47 -6.31 -9.79 22.91
C ILE A 47 -5.97 -8.36 22.42
N THR A 48 -6.81 -7.39 22.75
CA THR A 48 -6.57 -5.98 22.43
C THR A 48 -5.23 -5.48 23.01
N LEU A 49 -4.99 -5.75 24.29
CA LEU A 49 -3.74 -5.36 24.94
C LEU A 49 -2.53 -6.06 24.29
N ALA A 50 -2.60 -7.36 24.08
CA ALA A 50 -1.53 -8.12 23.44
C ALA A 50 -1.25 -7.61 22.02
N ALA A 51 -2.25 -7.38 21.19
CA ALA A 51 -2.12 -6.86 19.83
C ALA A 51 -1.48 -5.47 19.81
N ASN A 52 -1.88 -4.57 20.72
CA ASN A 52 -1.30 -3.24 20.82
C ASN A 52 0.17 -3.30 21.32
N LEU A 53 0.48 -4.16 22.32
CA LEU A 53 1.86 -4.32 22.80
C LEU A 53 2.78 -4.92 21.72
N VAL A 54 2.32 -5.90 20.96
CA VAL A 54 3.06 -6.47 19.82
C VAL A 54 3.28 -5.40 18.76
N SER A 55 2.26 -4.60 18.46
CA SER A 55 2.35 -3.51 17.47
C SER A 55 3.34 -2.43 17.90
N LEU A 56 3.30 -1.99 19.15
CA LEU A 56 4.24 -1.03 19.72
C LEU A 56 5.67 -1.61 19.76
N GLY A 57 5.81 -2.89 20.13
CA GLY A 57 7.08 -3.59 20.10
C GLY A 57 7.69 -3.65 18.71
N LEU A 58 6.87 -3.98 17.69
CA LEU A 58 7.29 -3.99 16.29
C LEU A 58 7.72 -2.59 15.82
N ILE A 59 6.96 -1.56 16.13
CA ILE A 59 7.32 -0.17 15.80
C ILE A 59 8.64 0.21 16.48
N LEU A 60 8.81 -0.11 17.77
CA LEU A 60 10.04 0.17 18.48
C LEU A 60 11.24 -0.54 17.85
N VAL A 61 11.09 -1.82 17.52
CA VAL A 61 12.14 -2.59 16.81
C VAL A 61 12.47 -1.94 15.47
N LEU A 62 11.47 -1.58 14.66
CA LEU A 62 11.69 -0.90 13.38
C LEU A 62 12.40 0.44 13.56
N VAL A 63 12.03 1.24 14.56
CA VAL A 63 12.69 2.52 14.87
C VAL A 63 14.13 2.31 15.32
N LEU A 64 14.40 1.31 16.17
CA LEU A 64 15.75 0.99 16.63
C LEU A 64 16.64 0.48 15.49
N LEU A 65 16.09 -0.32 14.59
CA LEU A 65 16.80 -0.83 13.42
C LEU A 65 17.01 0.26 12.36
N ALA A 66 16.06 1.19 12.20
CA ALA A 66 16.19 2.32 11.29
C ALA A 66 17.22 3.37 11.75
N ARG A 67 17.70 3.32 13.01
CA ARG A 67 18.77 4.22 13.46
C ARG A 67 20.03 3.99 12.65
N PRO A 68 20.67 5.07 12.14
CA PRO A 68 21.91 4.94 11.37
C PRO A 68 22.97 4.18 12.16
N GLY A 69 23.50 3.12 11.58
CA GLY A 69 24.68 2.45 12.13
C GLY A 69 25.87 3.41 12.11
N ARG A 70 26.75 3.35 13.12
CA ARG A 70 28.04 4.04 13.11
C ARG A 70 28.88 3.47 11.95
N ARG A 71 28.71 4.02 10.74
CA ARG A 71 29.63 3.79 9.63
C ARG A 71 30.52 5.01 9.53
N ASP A 72 31.83 4.77 9.47
CA ASP A 72 32.84 5.80 9.26
C ASP A 72 32.44 6.68 8.06
N ASP A 73 32.31 7.98 8.33
CA ASP A 73 31.99 9.02 7.34
C ASP A 73 33.14 9.32 6.36
N THR A 74 34.11 8.40 6.22
CA THR A 74 35.28 8.58 5.34
C THR A 74 34.98 8.45 3.85
N ALA A 75 33.83 7.89 3.46
CA ALA A 75 33.36 8.00 2.09
C ALA A 75 32.74 9.41 1.92
N ARG A 76 33.53 10.37 1.41
CA ARG A 76 33.05 11.67 0.95
C ARG A 76 31.78 11.45 0.12
N GLN A 77 30.65 11.79 0.72
CA GLN A 77 29.42 11.87 -0.06
C GLN A 77 29.61 12.97 -1.11
N PRO A 78 29.28 12.72 -2.39
CA PRO A 78 29.05 13.82 -3.26
C PRO A 78 27.96 14.66 -2.61
N GLU A 79 28.32 15.88 -2.24
CA GLU A 79 27.36 16.90 -1.85
C GLU A 79 26.28 16.87 -2.91
N ALA A 80 25.06 16.42 -2.53
CA ALA A 80 23.94 16.41 -3.46
C ALA A 80 23.86 17.84 -3.98
N ALA A 81 24.26 18.04 -5.23
CA ALA A 81 24.18 19.34 -5.85
C ALA A 81 22.73 19.78 -5.62
N ALA A 82 22.56 20.80 -4.79
CA ALA A 82 21.26 21.39 -4.53
C ALA A 82 20.75 21.84 -5.89
N THR A 83 20.01 20.95 -6.55
CA THR A 83 19.37 21.26 -7.82
C THR A 83 18.48 22.45 -7.48
N ALA A 84 18.80 23.62 -8.04
CA ALA A 84 18.08 24.84 -7.72
C ALA A 84 16.61 24.53 -7.87
N MET A 85 15.88 24.65 -6.74
CA MET A 85 14.47 24.32 -6.67
C MET A 85 13.73 25.12 -7.73
N GLN A 86 13.07 24.48 -8.67
CA GLN A 86 12.35 25.20 -9.73
C GLN A 86 11.33 26.13 -9.09
N ALA A 87 11.39 27.41 -9.41
CA ALA A 87 10.54 28.43 -8.81
C ALA A 87 9.04 28.27 -9.14
N SER A 88 8.73 27.65 -10.28
CA SER A 88 7.35 27.50 -10.76
C SER A 88 6.78 26.12 -10.49
N TRP A 89 5.52 26.10 -10.07
CA TRP A 89 4.77 24.86 -9.94
C TRP A 89 4.45 24.26 -11.31
N PRO A 90 4.60 22.92 -11.48
CA PRO A 90 4.16 22.26 -12.69
C PRO A 90 2.66 22.46 -12.92
N ARG A 91 2.25 22.59 -14.20
CA ARG A 91 0.84 22.83 -14.56
C ARG A 91 -0.12 21.79 -13.96
N TYR A 92 0.29 20.52 -13.85
CA TYR A 92 -0.58 19.49 -13.27
C TYR A 92 -0.79 19.65 -11.76
N GLY A 93 0.06 20.40 -11.05
CA GLY A 93 -0.17 20.74 -9.65
C GLY A 93 -1.43 21.60 -9.45
N TRP A 94 -1.77 22.43 -10.43
CA TRP A 94 -3.03 23.19 -10.42
C TRP A 94 -4.26 22.31 -10.58
N LEU A 95 -4.15 21.15 -11.24
CA LEU A 95 -5.22 20.15 -11.27
C LEU A 95 -5.54 19.62 -9.87
N GLY A 96 -4.55 19.60 -8.96
CA GLY A 96 -4.78 19.28 -7.55
C GLY A 96 -5.66 20.30 -6.85
N VAL A 97 -5.53 21.59 -7.18
CA VAL A 97 -6.43 22.64 -6.65
C VAL A 97 -7.86 22.42 -7.14
N PHE A 98 -8.04 22.13 -8.45
CA PHE A 98 -9.37 21.82 -8.99
C PHE A 98 -9.97 20.56 -8.38
N ALA A 99 -9.15 19.51 -8.16
CA ALA A 99 -9.61 18.30 -7.49
C ALA A 99 -10.06 18.58 -6.05
N LEU A 100 -9.33 19.43 -5.33
CA LEU A 100 -9.71 19.82 -3.96
C LEU A 100 -11.01 20.65 -3.94
N ILE A 101 -11.18 21.60 -4.88
CA ILE A 101 -12.42 22.37 -5.02
C ILE A 101 -13.58 21.44 -5.35
N ALA A 102 -13.39 20.49 -6.29
CA ALA A 102 -14.39 19.49 -6.63
C ALA A 102 -14.74 18.59 -5.44
N ALA A 103 -13.76 18.24 -4.59
CA ALA A 103 -13.98 17.48 -3.36
C ALA A 103 -14.87 18.26 -2.38
N VAL A 104 -14.64 19.55 -2.22
CA VAL A 104 -15.45 20.44 -1.35
C VAL A 104 -16.90 20.53 -1.89
N ILE A 105 -17.07 20.60 -3.21
CA ILE A 105 -18.42 20.62 -3.83
C ILE A 105 -19.11 19.26 -3.67
N ALA A 106 -18.36 18.16 -3.78
CA ALA A 106 -18.89 16.80 -3.65
C ALA A 106 -19.10 16.37 -2.18
N TRP A 107 -18.79 17.23 -1.21
CA TRP A 107 -18.83 16.94 0.23
C TRP A 107 -20.24 16.61 0.75
N ASP A 108 -21.30 17.02 0.08
CA ASP A 108 -22.65 16.88 0.57
C ASP A 108 -23.30 15.57 0.10
N GLY A 109 -23.70 14.72 1.06
CA GLY A 109 -24.56 13.57 0.84
C GLY A 109 -23.93 12.35 0.13
N ALA A 110 -24.60 11.83 -0.89
CA ALA A 110 -24.25 10.59 -1.58
C ALA A 110 -22.90 10.60 -2.32
N ALA A 111 -22.29 11.76 -2.50
CA ALA A 111 -21.03 11.94 -3.23
C ALA A 111 -19.78 11.90 -2.34
N ILE A 112 -19.91 11.63 -1.03
CA ILE A 112 -18.79 11.66 -0.07
C ILE A 112 -17.63 10.73 -0.44
N GLN A 113 -17.92 9.57 -1.02
CA GLN A 113 -16.89 8.64 -1.51
C GLN A 113 -16.04 9.29 -2.60
N VAL A 114 -16.69 9.96 -3.54
CA VAL A 114 -16.01 10.71 -4.61
C VAL A 114 -15.20 11.86 -4.03
N ALA A 115 -15.69 12.54 -2.99
CA ALA A 115 -14.94 13.59 -2.31
C ALA A 115 -13.63 13.07 -1.70
N ILE A 116 -13.63 11.91 -1.03
CA ILE A 116 -12.43 11.27 -0.47
C ILE A 116 -11.44 10.90 -1.58
N ALA A 117 -11.91 10.33 -2.70
CA ALA A 117 -11.08 10.04 -3.87
C ALA A 117 -10.44 11.30 -4.46
N LEU A 118 -11.20 12.40 -4.55
CA LEU A 118 -10.70 13.68 -5.04
C LEU A 118 -9.67 14.32 -4.11
N VAL A 119 -9.82 14.20 -2.77
CA VAL A 119 -8.80 14.62 -1.82
C VAL A 119 -7.52 13.80 -1.98
N THR A 120 -7.65 12.48 -2.18
CA THR A 120 -6.51 11.59 -2.44
C THR A 120 -5.81 11.96 -3.75
N LEU A 121 -6.58 12.25 -4.80
CA LEU A 121 -6.08 12.72 -6.09
C LEU A 121 -5.35 14.07 -5.94
N ALA A 122 -5.92 15.02 -5.19
CA ALA A 122 -5.30 16.31 -4.93
C ALA A 122 -3.95 16.15 -4.20
N ALA A 123 -3.90 15.35 -3.13
CA ALA A 123 -2.69 15.05 -2.38
C ALA A 123 -1.61 14.43 -3.28
N MET A 124 -1.99 13.48 -4.15
CA MET A 124 -1.11 12.89 -5.14
C MET A 124 -0.53 13.93 -6.11
N LEU A 125 -1.36 14.81 -6.66
CA LEU A 125 -0.93 15.82 -7.62
C LEU A 125 -0.03 16.87 -6.97
N PHE A 126 -0.33 17.30 -5.74
CA PHE A 126 0.53 18.22 -4.96
C PHE A 126 1.88 17.57 -4.63
N ALA A 127 1.89 16.34 -4.14
CA ALA A 127 3.11 15.62 -3.84
C ALA A 127 3.99 15.41 -5.09
N GLY A 128 3.38 15.08 -6.23
CA GLY A 128 4.05 14.96 -7.51
C GLY A 128 4.64 16.29 -7.99
N ALA A 129 3.90 17.40 -7.83
CA ALA A 129 4.34 18.74 -8.20
C ALA A 129 5.52 19.20 -7.32
N ASP A 130 5.44 18.98 -6.00
CA ASP A 130 6.53 19.33 -5.07
C ASP A 130 7.77 18.44 -5.32
N THR A 131 7.58 17.15 -5.59
CA THR A 131 8.68 16.26 -6.01
C THR A 131 9.40 16.80 -7.23
N GLN A 132 8.67 17.23 -8.26
CA GLN A 132 9.25 17.78 -9.46
C GLN A 132 10.02 19.09 -9.18
N ARG A 133 9.51 19.95 -8.30
CA ARG A 133 10.21 21.17 -7.87
C ARG A 133 11.54 20.86 -7.18
N ARG A 134 11.55 19.84 -6.32
CA ARG A 134 12.73 19.45 -5.52
C ARG A 134 13.78 18.72 -6.33
N THR A 135 13.37 17.83 -7.23
CA THR A 135 14.26 16.88 -7.90
C THR A 135 14.39 17.10 -9.41
N GLY A 136 13.61 18.05 -9.97
CA GLY A 136 13.52 18.28 -11.42
C GLY A 136 12.67 17.22 -12.15
N THR A 137 12.22 16.18 -11.46
CA THR A 137 11.54 15.03 -12.08
C THR A 137 10.39 14.53 -11.22
N SER A 138 9.37 13.92 -11.84
CA SER A 138 8.29 13.24 -11.13
C SER A 138 7.82 12.01 -11.91
N LEU A 139 7.23 11.04 -11.21
CA LEU A 139 6.65 9.84 -11.82
C LEU A 139 5.63 10.19 -12.90
N ILE A 140 4.78 11.17 -12.62
CA ILE A 140 3.72 11.64 -13.53
C ILE A 140 4.31 12.10 -14.87
N ARG A 141 5.45 12.83 -14.84
CA ARG A 141 6.05 13.40 -16.02
C ARG A 141 7.03 12.48 -16.75
N GLN A 142 7.82 11.71 -15.99
CA GLN A 142 8.88 10.88 -16.58
C GLN A 142 8.34 9.67 -17.33
N ARG A 143 7.26 9.05 -16.84
CA ARG A 143 6.69 7.83 -17.40
C ARG A 143 5.16 7.88 -17.37
N PRO A 144 4.53 8.77 -18.16
CA PRO A 144 3.07 8.94 -18.11
C PRO A 144 2.32 7.64 -18.44
N GLY A 145 2.75 6.87 -19.44
CA GLY A 145 2.11 5.59 -19.78
C GLY A 145 2.14 4.59 -18.62
N TYR A 146 3.27 4.47 -17.91
CA TYR A 146 3.35 3.67 -16.71
C TYR A 146 2.47 4.23 -15.58
N PHE A 147 2.53 5.55 -15.35
CA PHE A 147 1.68 6.19 -14.34
C PHE A 147 0.20 5.90 -14.57
N PHE A 148 -0.29 6.05 -15.80
CA PHE A 148 -1.68 5.74 -16.12
C PHE A 148 -2.02 4.25 -16.01
N SER A 149 -1.07 3.33 -16.21
CA SER A 149 -1.30 1.89 -16.01
C SER A 149 -1.52 1.50 -14.53
N LEU A 150 -1.15 2.36 -13.59
CA LEU A 150 -1.36 2.13 -12.17
C LEU A 150 -2.84 2.23 -11.76
N PHE A 151 -3.64 3.03 -12.48
CA PHE A 151 -5.07 3.20 -12.16
C PHE A 151 -5.87 1.91 -12.34
N PRO A 152 -5.84 1.23 -13.50
CA PRO A 152 -6.52 -0.05 -13.65
C PRO A 152 -5.96 -1.13 -12.75
N ALA A 153 -4.66 -1.15 -12.45
CA ALA A 153 -4.09 -2.08 -11.50
C ALA A 153 -4.58 -1.83 -10.06
N SER A 154 -4.70 -0.55 -9.67
CA SER A 154 -5.29 -0.13 -8.40
C SER A 154 -6.74 -0.56 -8.27
N LEU A 155 -7.51 -0.36 -9.34
CA LEU A 155 -8.91 -0.78 -9.43
C LEU A 155 -9.06 -2.30 -9.18
N VAL A 156 -8.25 -3.12 -9.87
CA VAL A 156 -8.24 -4.57 -9.69
C VAL A 156 -7.89 -4.95 -8.25
N LEU A 157 -6.88 -4.32 -7.67
CA LEU A 157 -6.51 -4.57 -6.26
C LEU A 157 -7.63 -4.19 -5.30
N GLY A 158 -8.23 -3.02 -5.46
CA GLY A 158 -9.33 -2.55 -4.61
C GLY A 158 -10.50 -3.53 -4.64
N TRP A 159 -10.94 -3.96 -5.82
CA TRP A 159 -12.00 -4.96 -5.95
C TRP A 159 -11.58 -6.34 -5.45
N THR A 160 -10.32 -6.72 -5.54
CA THR A 160 -9.80 -7.95 -4.94
C THR A 160 -9.92 -7.91 -3.41
N PHE A 161 -9.59 -6.78 -2.76
CA PHE A 161 -9.79 -6.63 -1.32
C PHE A 161 -11.27 -6.53 -0.93
N TYR A 162 -12.11 -5.86 -1.72
CA TYR A 162 -13.55 -5.90 -1.51
C TYR A 162 -14.08 -7.33 -1.56
N TRP A 163 -13.63 -8.13 -2.53
CA TRP A 163 -13.97 -9.53 -2.64
C TRP A 163 -13.59 -10.34 -1.39
N VAL A 164 -12.36 -10.18 -0.90
CA VAL A 164 -11.93 -10.81 0.34
C VAL A 164 -12.79 -10.36 1.52
N ASN A 165 -13.22 -9.11 1.54
CA ASN A 165 -14.09 -8.57 2.57
C ASN A 165 -15.48 -9.20 2.60
N LEU A 166 -15.98 -9.74 1.50
CA LEU A 166 -17.25 -10.48 1.51
C LEU A 166 -17.20 -11.71 2.43
N PHE A 167 -16.00 -12.30 2.60
CA PHE A 167 -15.78 -13.43 3.51
C PHE A 167 -15.39 -13.01 4.93
N LEU A 168 -14.88 -11.79 5.10
CA LEU A 168 -14.43 -11.27 6.39
C LEU A 168 -15.47 -10.39 7.09
N GLY A 169 -16.28 -9.67 6.31
CA GLY A 169 -17.28 -8.74 6.84
C GLY A 169 -16.69 -7.59 7.67
N LEU A 170 -15.44 -7.15 7.40
CA LEU A 170 -14.76 -6.16 8.24
C LEU A 170 -15.26 -4.74 8.02
N TRP A 171 -15.73 -4.44 6.80
CA TRP A 171 -16.31 -3.14 6.49
C TRP A 171 -17.56 -3.30 5.65
N ALA A 172 -18.53 -2.46 5.95
CA ALA A 172 -19.82 -2.40 5.28
C ALA A 172 -20.13 -0.96 4.83
N TYR A 173 -21.11 -0.84 3.95
CA TYR A 173 -21.54 0.44 3.35
C TYR A 173 -23.03 0.67 3.62
N PRO A 174 -23.45 1.06 4.84
CA PRO A 174 -24.87 1.13 5.21
C PRO A 174 -25.69 2.09 4.35
N GLY A 175 -25.05 3.15 3.83
CA GLY A 175 -25.72 4.14 2.96
C GLY A 175 -25.80 3.75 1.49
N ALA A 176 -25.28 2.59 1.09
CA ALA A 176 -25.28 2.16 -0.31
C ALA A 176 -26.60 1.43 -0.62
N THR A 177 -27.52 2.10 -1.28
CA THR A 177 -28.84 1.56 -1.64
C THR A 177 -28.90 0.97 -3.04
N GLU A 178 -28.05 1.43 -3.94
CA GLU A 178 -28.06 1.03 -5.35
C GLU A 178 -26.70 0.49 -5.80
N THR A 179 -26.73 -0.63 -6.52
CA THR A 179 -25.50 -1.33 -6.96
C THR A 179 -24.67 -0.51 -7.95
N VAL A 180 -25.30 0.10 -8.96
CA VAL A 180 -24.57 0.80 -10.04
C VAL A 180 -23.84 2.04 -9.53
N PRO A 181 -24.47 2.98 -8.81
CA PRO A 181 -23.78 4.11 -8.19
C PRO A 181 -22.67 3.68 -7.23
N PHE A 182 -22.92 2.63 -6.43
CA PHE A 182 -21.91 2.07 -5.53
C PHE A 182 -20.68 1.56 -6.29
N VAL A 183 -20.85 0.73 -7.31
CA VAL A 183 -19.76 0.18 -8.11
C VAL A 183 -18.95 1.29 -8.78
N LEU A 184 -19.61 2.29 -9.36
CA LEU A 184 -18.93 3.41 -9.99
C LEU A 184 -18.15 4.25 -8.98
N GLY A 185 -18.75 4.62 -7.84
CA GLY A 185 -18.11 5.39 -6.78
C GLY A 185 -16.90 4.66 -6.21
N LYS A 186 -17.03 3.37 -5.86
CA LYS A 186 -15.94 2.56 -5.34
C LYS A 186 -14.84 2.31 -6.37
N SER A 187 -15.18 2.20 -7.63
CA SER A 187 -14.17 2.07 -8.69
C SER A 187 -13.31 3.33 -8.80
N ILE A 188 -13.88 4.51 -8.61
CA ILE A 188 -13.12 5.78 -8.56
C ILE A 188 -12.21 5.80 -7.33
N ASP A 189 -12.73 5.44 -6.14
CA ASP A 189 -11.95 5.35 -4.91
C ASP A 189 -10.75 4.42 -5.08
N TYR A 190 -10.99 3.20 -5.54
CA TYR A 190 -9.95 2.19 -5.67
C TYR A 190 -8.92 2.54 -6.73
N ALA A 191 -9.33 3.20 -7.82
CA ALA A 191 -8.43 3.54 -8.91
C ALA A 191 -7.30 4.50 -8.50
N VAL A 192 -7.51 5.38 -7.51
CA VAL A 192 -6.54 6.40 -7.11
C VAL A 192 -5.54 5.93 -6.07
N LEU A 193 -5.78 4.82 -5.34
CA LEU A 193 -4.98 4.41 -4.17
C LEU A 193 -3.53 4.07 -4.52
N LEU A 194 -3.30 3.17 -5.48
CA LEU A 194 -1.95 2.74 -5.87
C LEU A 194 -1.14 3.86 -6.53
N PRO A 195 -1.67 4.63 -7.50
CA PRO A 195 -0.92 5.75 -8.05
C PRO A 195 -0.62 6.81 -6.99
N ALA A 196 -1.55 7.12 -6.07
CA ALA A 196 -1.31 8.05 -4.97
C ALA A 196 -0.18 7.55 -4.05
N MET A 197 -0.23 6.28 -3.63
CA MET A 197 0.80 5.68 -2.80
C MET A 197 2.19 5.77 -3.46
N LEU A 198 2.30 5.49 -4.76
CA LEU A 198 3.60 5.52 -5.45
C LEU A 198 4.13 6.94 -5.64
N VAL A 199 3.27 7.91 -5.92
CA VAL A 199 3.67 9.33 -5.99
C VAL A 199 4.05 9.86 -4.61
N LEU A 200 3.29 9.55 -3.56
CA LEU A 200 3.64 9.91 -2.17
C LEU A 200 4.94 9.24 -1.73
N ARG A 201 5.18 7.98 -2.09
CA ARG A 201 6.47 7.34 -1.86
C ARG A 201 7.61 8.10 -2.53
N GLN A 202 7.43 8.56 -3.77
CA GLN A 202 8.41 9.39 -4.47
C GLN A 202 8.64 10.72 -3.75
N TRP A 203 7.57 11.35 -3.32
CA TRP A 203 7.64 12.59 -2.56
C TRP A 203 8.43 12.40 -1.27
N LEU A 204 8.16 11.36 -0.49
CA LEU A 204 8.94 11.01 0.69
C LEU A 204 10.43 10.79 0.37
N ALA A 205 10.74 10.09 -0.72
CA ALA A 205 12.11 9.88 -1.18
C ALA A 205 12.81 11.17 -1.63
N SER A 206 12.07 12.24 -1.95
CA SER A 206 12.63 13.54 -2.32
C SER A 206 13.23 14.33 -1.15
N PHE A 207 13.00 13.88 0.09
CA PHE A 207 13.59 14.46 1.28
C PHE A 207 14.92 13.78 1.61
N PRO A 208 16.09 14.48 1.47
CA PRO A 208 17.39 13.84 1.64
C PRO A 208 17.62 13.23 3.03
N TRP A 209 17.05 13.84 4.08
CA TRP A 209 17.19 13.34 5.45
C TRP A 209 16.45 12.00 5.62
N LEU A 210 15.23 11.88 5.06
CA LEU A 210 14.42 10.68 5.16
C LEU A 210 15.05 9.54 4.33
N LEU A 211 15.52 9.87 3.13
CA LEU A 211 16.22 8.90 2.29
C LEU A 211 17.50 8.38 2.97
N ARG A 212 18.31 9.27 3.60
CA ARG A 212 19.50 8.88 4.36
C ARG A 212 19.15 7.98 5.55
N MET A 213 18.10 8.33 6.29
CA MET A 213 17.64 7.52 7.43
C MET A 213 17.27 6.09 6.97
N THR A 214 16.56 5.96 5.86
CA THR A 214 16.10 4.66 5.37
C THR A 214 17.20 3.86 4.65
N ASN A 215 18.20 4.49 4.03
CA ASN A 215 19.27 3.82 3.30
C ASN A 215 20.49 3.44 4.15
N ARG A 216 20.58 3.91 5.41
CA ARG A 216 21.67 3.69 6.33
C ARG A 216 21.24 2.99 7.61
N ALA A 217 20.13 2.32 7.58
CA ALA A 217 19.62 1.53 8.68
C ALA A 217 20.55 0.33 8.99
N ARG A 218 20.35 -0.31 10.12
CA ARG A 218 21.11 -1.51 10.47
C ARG A 218 20.82 -2.63 9.46
N PRO A 219 21.88 -3.29 8.94
CA PRO A 219 21.65 -4.45 8.07
C PRO A 219 20.97 -5.57 8.86
N LEU A 220 19.93 -6.16 8.28
CA LEU A 220 19.36 -7.41 8.76
C LEU A 220 19.90 -8.53 7.88
N PRO A 221 20.61 -9.49 8.44
CA PRO A 221 21.00 -10.68 7.70
C PRO A 221 19.72 -11.43 7.32
N GLY A 222 19.42 -11.44 6.04
CA GLY A 222 18.29 -12.16 5.47
C GLY A 222 18.83 -13.15 4.45
N THR A 223 18.60 -14.42 4.67
CA THR A 223 18.77 -15.46 3.69
C THR A 223 17.40 -15.72 3.07
N ALA A 224 17.14 -15.18 1.88
CA ALA A 224 15.95 -15.57 1.13
C ALA A 224 16.11 -17.03 0.69
N THR A 225 15.58 -17.94 1.48
CA THR A 225 15.63 -19.37 1.20
C THR A 225 14.35 -19.84 0.49
N PRO A 226 14.40 -20.88 -0.36
CA PRO A 226 13.20 -21.48 -0.93
C PRO A 226 12.19 -21.94 0.13
N GLN A 227 12.68 -22.44 1.29
CA GLN A 227 11.81 -22.83 2.41
C GLN A 227 10.98 -21.67 2.93
N GLU A 228 11.59 -20.50 3.14
CA GLU A 228 10.86 -19.29 3.53
C GLU A 228 9.80 -18.92 2.47
N GLY A 229 10.13 -19.06 1.18
CA GLY A 229 9.19 -18.83 0.09
C GLY A 229 7.96 -19.73 0.18
N TRP A 230 8.14 -21.02 0.42
CA TRP A 230 7.05 -21.98 0.64
C TRP A 230 6.26 -21.69 1.90
N THR A 231 6.93 -21.31 3.00
CA THR A 231 6.27 -20.91 4.25
C THR A 231 5.36 -19.70 4.05
N LEU A 232 5.82 -18.67 3.36
CA LEU A 232 5.03 -17.48 3.06
C LEU A 232 3.82 -17.80 2.18
N LEU A 233 4.00 -18.63 1.15
CA LEU A 233 2.90 -19.09 0.30
C LEU A 233 1.89 -19.91 1.08
N GLY A 234 2.36 -20.86 1.91
CA GLY A 234 1.50 -21.70 2.75
C GLY A 234 0.71 -20.86 3.74
N LEU A 235 1.36 -19.94 4.46
CA LEU A 235 0.73 -19.06 5.44
C LEU A 235 -0.34 -18.16 4.78
N GLY A 236 -0.02 -17.53 3.64
CA GLY A 236 -0.98 -16.72 2.90
C GLY A 236 -2.17 -17.54 2.38
N SER A 237 -1.90 -18.76 1.89
CA SER A 237 -2.97 -19.65 1.39
C SER A 237 -3.89 -20.13 2.50
N VAL A 238 -3.32 -20.54 3.64
CA VAL A 238 -4.09 -20.96 4.83
C VAL A 238 -4.94 -19.80 5.37
N ALA A 239 -4.39 -18.59 5.38
CA ALA A 239 -5.15 -17.40 5.81
C ALA A 239 -6.34 -17.12 4.89
N LEU A 240 -6.18 -17.25 3.58
CA LEU A 240 -7.28 -17.03 2.62
C LEU A 240 -8.36 -18.12 2.70
N VAL A 241 -7.97 -19.38 2.87
CA VAL A 241 -8.95 -20.46 3.11
C VAL A 241 -9.66 -20.23 4.45
N GLY A 242 -8.90 -19.85 5.47
CA GLY A 242 -9.45 -19.57 6.81
C GLY A 242 -10.33 -18.32 6.89
N ALA A 243 -10.27 -17.43 5.90
CA ALA A 243 -11.12 -16.25 5.85
C ALA A 243 -12.62 -16.55 5.96
N ALA A 244 -13.06 -17.63 5.32
CA ALA A 244 -14.45 -18.08 5.39
C ALA A 244 -14.74 -18.98 6.62
N LEU A 245 -13.74 -19.71 7.12
CA LEU A 245 -13.93 -20.65 8.24
C LEU A 245 -13.89 -19.96 9.60
N TRP A 246 -12.96 -19.03 9.78
CA TRP A 246 -12.69 -18.33 11.05
C TRP A 246 -12.41 -16.84 10.79
N PRO A 247 -13.37 -16.09 10.22
CA PRO A 247 -13.16 -14.70 9.81
C PRO A 247 -12.68 -13.82 10.95
N ASP A 248 -13.25 -13.98 12.15
CA ASP A 248 -12.95 -13.15 13.30
C ASP A 248 -11.54 -13.35 13.89
N TRP A 249 -10.92 -14.49 13.62
CA TRP A 249 -9.56 -14.80 14.11
C TRP A 249 -8.47 -14.55 13.08
N LEU A 250 -8.79 -14.74 11.80
CA LEU A 250 -7.80 -14.73 10.73
C LEU A 250 -7.79 -13.46 9.87
N TYR A 251 -8.71 -12.50 10.11
CA TYR A 251 -8.84 -11.34 9.25
C TYR A 251 -7.52 -10.55 9.07
N GLY A 252 -6.76 -10.35 10.17
CA GLY A 252 -5.48 -9.63 10.09
C GLY A 252 -4.47 -10.34 9.19
N LEU A 253 -4.35 -11.67 9.32
CA LEU A 253 -3.48 -12.49 8.48
C LEU A 253 -4.02 -12.59 7.04
N THR A 254 -5.34 -12.65 6.87
CA THR A 254 -6.00 -12.69 5.55
C THR A 254 -5.74 -11.40 4.76
N LEU A 255 -5.81 -10.23 5.41
CA LEU A 255 -5.45 -8.96 4.76
C LEU A 255 -3.96 -8.90 4.36
N LEU A 256 -3.10 -9.60 5.10
CA LEU A 256 -1.68 -9.74 4.79
C LEU A 256 -1.38 -10.87 3.78
N ALA A 257 -2.35 -11.72 3.45
CA ALA A 257 -2.11 -12.86 2.57
C ALA A 257 -1.61 -12.46 1.16
N PRO A 258 -2.18 -11.46 0.46
CA PRO A 258 -1.66 -11.06 -0.85
C PRO A 258 -0.19 -10.62 -0.83
N PRO A 259 0.30 -9.78 0.12
CA PRO A 259 1.74 -9.48 0.23
C PRO A 259 2.58 -10.72 0.59
N LEU A 260 2.09 -11.64 1.42
CA LEU A 260 2.80 -12.89 1.74
C LEU A 260 2.95 -13.78 0.50
N LEU A 261 1.88 -13.96 -0.27
CA LEU A 261 1.91 -14.70 -1.53
C LEU A 261 2.87 -14.06 -2.54
N ALA A 262 2.86 -12.73 -2.65
CA ALA A 262 3.73 -11.96 -3.53
C ALA A 262 5.21 -12.14 -3.18
N LEU A 263 5.56 -12.05 -1.90
CA LEU A 263 6.92 -12.25 -1.40
C LEU A 263 7.36 -13.70 -1.58
N GLY A 264 6.54 -14.67 -1.17
CA GLY A 264 6.84 -16.10 -1.31
C GLY A 264 7.08 -16.50 -2.76
N LEU A 265 6.21 -16.07 -3.67
CA LEU A 265 6.36 -16.33 -5.10
C LEU A 265 7.62 -15.68 -5.70
N SER A 266 8.00 -14.50 -5.20
CA SER A 266 9.22 -13.81 -5.64
C SER A 266 10.48 -14.56 -5.18
N GLN A 267 10.49 -15.06 -3.94
CA GLN A 267 11.59 -15.86 -3.40
C GLN A 267 11.77 -17.18 -4.17
N LEU A 268 10.69 -17.94 -4.42
CA LEU A 268 10.74 -19.18 -5.15
C LEU A 268 11.23 -19.03 -6.60
N ARG A 269 11.05 -17.83 -7.17
CA ARG A 269 11.54 -17.51 -8.52
C ARG A 269 12.97 -16.98 -8.56
N GLY A 270 13.66 -16.93 -7.42
CA GLY A 270 15.01 -16.36 -7.31
C GLY A 270 15.09 -14.90 -7.72
N ARG A 271 13.98 -14.15 -7.64
CA ARG A 271 13.94 -12.72 -7.95
C ARG A 271 14.32 -11.90 -6.73
N ASP A 272 14.99 -10.77 -6.95
CA ASP A 272 15.22 -9.78 -5.90
C ASP A 272 13.89 -9.45 -5.23
N THR A 273 13.74 -9.84 -3.96
CA THR A 273 12.55 -9.50 -3.18
C THR A 273 12.62 -8.03 -2.75
N LEU A 274 11.47 -7.47 -2.36
CA LEU A 274 11.43 -6.15 -1.73
C LEU A 274 12.34 -6.06 -0.50
N LEU A 275 12.60 -7.21 0.13
CA LEU A 275 13.40 -7.34 1.35
C LEU A 275 14.91 -7.46 1.08
N ALA A 276 15.35 -7.66 -0.18
CA ALA A 276 16.76 -7.87 -0.53
C ALA A 276 17.68 -6.69 -0.14
N GLY A 277 17.12 -5.48 0.01
CA GLY A 277 17.85 -4.30 0.49
C GLY A 277 18.23 -4.36 1.97
N LEU A 278 17.46 -5.07 2.80
CA LEU A 278 17.60 -5.09 4.25
C LEU A 278 18.97 -5.61 4.70
N GLY A 279 19.50 -6.63 4.01
CA GLY A 279 20.83 -7.18 4.30
C GLY A 279 21.98 -6.19 4.06
N ARG A 280 21.74 -5.11 3.33
CA ARG A 280 22.71 -4.03 3.08
C ARG A 280 22.41 -2.76 3.89
N GLY A 281 21.39 -2.80 4.75
CA GLY A 281 20.91 -1.62 5.50
C GLY A 281 20.07 -0.64 4.66
N ASP A 282 19.66 -1.02 3.45
CA ASP A 282 18.76 -0.23 2.62
C ASP A 282 17.31 -0.66 2.87
N TRP A 283 16.65 0.07 3.74
CA TRP A 283 15.25 -0.14 4.12
C TRP A 283 14.27 0.73 3.33
N SER A 284 14.77 1.53 2.38
CA SER A 284 13.95 2.48 1.62
C SER A 284 12.82 1.81 0.85
N ARG A 285 13.03 0.57 0.38
CA ARG A 285 11.99 -0.21 -0.33
C ARG A 285 10.91 -0.79 0.58
N VAL A 286 11.11 -0.73 1.89
CA VAL A 286 10.15 -1.19 2.91
C VAL A 286 9.50 0.00 3.60
N LEU A 287 10.29 0.91 4.18
CA LEU A 287 9.79 1.99 5.02
C LEU A 287 9.07 3.09 4.22
N LEU A 288 9.59 3.48 3.05
CA LEU A 288 8.95 4.53 2.26
C LEU A 288 7.59 4.12 1.69
N PRO A 289 7.40 2.90 1.14
CA PRO A 289 6.07 2.44 0.76
C PRO A 289 5.11 2.28 1.92
N ALA A 290 5.59 1.77 3.07
CA ALA A 290 4.79 1.66 4.28
C ALA A 290 4.29 3.04 4.74
N ALA A 291 5.18 4.03 4.80
CA ALA A 291 4.81 5.40 5.14
C ALA A 291 3.86 6.04 4.11
N ALA A 292 4.06 5.77 2.82
CA ALA A 292 3.16 6.26 1.78
C ALA A 292 1.77 5.63 1.87
N ALA A 293 1.69 4.33 2.16
CA ALA A 293 0.40 3.64 2.38
C ALA A 293 -0.31 4.19 3.63
N LEU A 294 0.43 4.47 4.71
CA LEU A 294 -0.12 5.13 5.89
C LEU A 294 -0.69 6.52 5.57
N LEU A 295 0.01 7.32 4.75
CA LEU A 295 -0.51 8.63 4.33
C LEU A 295 -1.79 8.50 3.52
N VAL A 296 -1.86 7.56 2.57
CA VAL A 296 -3.10 7.29 1.82
C VAL A 296 -4.20 6.80 2.76
N GLY A 297 -3.88 5.89 3.69
CA GLY A 297 -4.81 5.40 4.70
C GLY A 297 -5.34 6.50 5.60
N LEU A 298 -4.47 7.43 6.04
CA LEU A 298 -4.86 8.60 6.84
C LEU A 298 -5.80 9.53 6.07
N ILE A 299 -5.57 9.76 4.78
CA ILE A 299 -6.48 10.55 3.94
C ILE A 299 -7.83 9.84 3.82
N ALA A 300 -7.83 8.55 3.52
CA ALA A 300 -9.06 7.78 3.32
C ALA A 300 -9.88 7.66 4.62
N GLN A 301 -9.27 7.18 5.70
CA GLN A 301 -9.95 6.98 7.00
C GLN A 301 -10.26 8.30 7.69
N GLY A 302 -9.34 9.27 7.62
CA GLY A 302 -9.60 10.62 8.15
C GLY A 302 -10.75 11.30 7.38
N GLY A 303 -10.79 11.15 6.07
CA GLY A 303 -11.91 11.60 5.24
C GLY A 303 -13.22 10.93 5.67
N ASN A 304 -13.22 9.59 5.79
CA ASN A 304 -14.40 8.84 6.21
C ASN A 304 -14.90 9.26 7.62
N ALA A 305 -13.99 9.43 8.58
CA ALA A 305 -14.35 9.79 9.94
C ALA A 305 -14.81 11.25 10.09
N LEU A 306 -14.23 12.17 9.32
CA LEU A 306 -14.47 13.62 9.46
C LEU A 306 -15.61 14.12 8.57
N LEU A 307 -15.81 13.51 7.39
CA LEU A 307 -16.81 13.95 6.40
C LEU A 307 -18.17 13.27 6.56
N GLY A 308 -18.21 12.20 7.33
CA GLY A 308 -19.36 11.33 7.53
C GLY A 308 -19.08 9.92 7.01
N PRO A 309 -19.57 8.89 7.68
CA PRO A 309 -19.18 7.49 7.40
C PRO A 309 -19.76 7.02 6.06
N ALA A 310 -18.91 7.01 5.02
CA ALA A 310 -19.22 6.34 3.76
C ALA A 310 -19.13 4.81 3.91
N TRP A 311 -18.32 4.34 4.86
CA TRP A 311 -18.22 2.94 5.29
C TRP A 311 -18.01 2.86 6.80
N VAL A 312 -18.48 1.76 7.37
CA VAL A 312 -18.30 1.43 8.79
C VAL A 312 -17.35 0.25 8.89
N ILE A 313 -16.40 0.29 9.83
CA ILE A 313 -15.43 -0.76 10.07
C ILE A 313 -15.75 -1.41 11.42
N GLU A 314 -15.83 -2.75 11.41
CA GLU A 314 -16.01 -3.57 12.60
C GLU A 314 -14.91 -4.61 12.67
N LEU A 315 -13.97 -4.42 13.60
CA LEU A 315 -12.86 -5.33 13.80
C LEU A 315 -13.17 -6.27 14.97
N PRO A 316 -13.35 -7.58 14.71
CA PRO A 316 -13.57 -8.55 15.77
C PRO A 316 -12.43 -8.58 16.77
N LEU A 317 -12.72 -8.89 18.03
CA LEU A 317 -11.75 -9.10 19.11
C LEU A 317 -10.92 -7.85 19.49
N LEU A 318 -10.84 -6.83 18.65
CA LEU A 318 -10.04 -5.64 18.90
C LEU A 318 -10.90 -4.45 19.31
N GLY A 319 -10.44 -3.72 20.33
CA GLY A 319 -11.01 -2.49 20.83
C GLY A 319 -9.92 -1.52 21.28
N GLY A 320 -10.23 -0.63 22.24
CA GLY A 320 -9.28 0.29 22.85
C GLY A 320 -9.07 1.59 22.06
N PRO A 321 -7.91 2.24 22.17
CA PRO A 321 -7.65 3.52 21.50
C PRO A 321 -7.66 3.36 19.99
N MET A 322 -8.45 4.20 19.31
CA MET A 322 -8.61 4.22 17.87
C MET A 322 -8.20 5.57 17.29
N LEU A 323 -7.57 5.54 16.14
CA LEU A 323 -7.32 6.69 15.29
C LEU A 323 -8.19 6.55 14.04
N PHE A 324 -9.15 7.47 13.84
CA PHE A 324 -10.11 7.38 12.74
C PHE A 324 -10.75 5.98 12.63
N ASP A 325 -11.34 5.50 13.73
CA ASP A 325 -12.03 4.20 13.86
C ASP A 325 -11.14 2.95 13.62
N LEU A 326 -9.82 3.12 13.59
CA LEU A 326 -8.87 2.02 13.45
C LEU A 326 -7.91 1.92 14.65
N PRO A 327 -7.75 0.72 15.24
CA PRO A 327 -6.73 0.45 16.25
C PRO A 327 -5.34 0.34 15.62
N LEU A 328 -4.29 0.51 16.43
CA LEU A 328 -2.90 0.48 15.97
C LEU A 328 -2.52 -0.76 15.13
N PRO A 329 -2.95 -2.00 15.46
CA PRO A 329 -2.66 -3.16 14.61
C PRO A 329 -3.18 -3.01 13.18
N ALA A 330 -4.36 -2.42 12.97
CA ALA A 330 -4.92 -2.20 11.64
C ALA A 330 -4.08 -1.21 10.81
N TRP A 331 -3.52 -0.17 11.45
CA TRP A 331 -2.60 0.75 10.79
C TRP A 331 -1.31 0.05 10.33
N LEU A 332 -0.81 -0.94 11.09
CA LEU A 332 0.33 -1.75 10.65
C LEU A 332 0.00 -2.64 9.45
N VAL A 333 -1.22 -3.16 9.36
CA VAL A 333 -1.68 -3.88 8.16
C VAL A 333 -1.69 -2.94 6.96
N ILE A 334 -2.23 -1.71 7.09
CA ILE A 334 -2.19 -0.70 6.02
C ILE A 334 -0.75 -0.40 5.59
N ALA A 335 0.17 -0.24 6.55
CA ALA A 335 1.59 -0.04 6.24
C ALA A 335 2.17 -1.21 5.43
N ALA A 336 1.86 -2.45 5.80
CA ALA A 336 2.32 -3.65 5.10
C ALA A 336 1.74 -3.77 3.67
N LEU A 337 0.50 -3.30 3.44
CA LEU A 337 -0.09 -3.24 2.10
C LEU A 337 0.68 -2.31 1.15
N GLY A 338 1.45 -1.34 1.67
CA GLY A 338 2.40 -0.56 0.89
C GLY A 338 3.44 -1.41 0.17
N LEU A 339 3.86 -2.54 0.75
CA LEU A 339 4.79 -3.48 0.12
C LEU A 339 4.14 -4.20 -1.07
N LEU A 340 2.87 -4.61 -0.92
CA LEU A 340 2.11 -5.19 -2.03
C LEU A 340 2.00 -4.20 -3.19
N GLY A 341 1.69 -2.93 -2.90
CA GLY A 341 1.58 -1.90 -3.92
C GLY A 341 2.89 -1.71 -4.72
N VAL A 342 4.05 -1.70 -4.05
CA VAL A 342 5.34 -1.65 -4.75
C VAL A 342 5.61 -2.91 -5.55
N TRP A 343 5.28 -4.07 -5.01
CA TRP A 343 5.44 -5.33 -5.73
C TRP A 343 4.60 -5.36 -7.01
N VAL A 344 3.34 -4.92 -6.96
CA VAL A 344 2.47 -4.78 -8.14
C VAL A 344 3.06 -3.80 -9.15
N ALA A 345 3.53 -2.65 -8.68
CA ALA A 345 4.18 -1.64 -9.50
C ALA A 345 5.42 -2.20 -10.24
N ASP A 346 6.23 -3.01 -9.55
CA ASP A 346 7.40 -3.70 -10.14
C ASP A 346 6.97 -4.71 -11.23
N GLN A 347 5.83 -5.41 -11.07
CA GLN A 347 5.31 -6.31 -12.11
C GLN A 347 4.85 -5.55 -13.37
N LEU A 348 4.29 -4.37 -13.21
CA LEU A 348 3.82 -3.54 -14.32
C LEU A 348 4.99 -2.89 -15.09
N THR A 349 6.16 -2.72 -14.47
CA THR A 349 7.33 -2.17 -15.16
C THR A 349 8.04 -3.19 -16.04
N ALA A 350 7.88 -4.50 -15.80
CA ALA A 350 8.59 -5.56 -16.50
C ALA A 350 8.44 -5.51 -18.05
N PRO A 351 7.26 -5.23 -18.65
CA PRO A 351 7.12 -5.13 -20.10
C PRO A 351 7.87 -3.96 -20.74
N TRP A 352 8.11 -2.88 -19.98
CA TRP A 352 8.76 -1.66 -20.47
C TRP A 352 10.30 -1.73 -20.40
N GLN A 353 10.86 -2.78 -19.78
CA GLN A 353 12.29 -2.96 -19.56
C GLN A 353 12.98 -3.78 -20.66
N GLN A 354 12.24 -4.38 -21.57
CA GLN A 354 12.76 -5.29 -22.61
C GLN A 354 13.28 -4.58 -23.86
N ARG A 355 13.86 -3.37 -23.76
CA ARG A 355 14.63 -2.80 -24.89
C ARG A 355 16.04 -3.36 -24.87
N PRO A 356 16.53 -4.00 -25.98
CA PRO A 356 17.75 -4.82 -26.03
C PRO A 356 19.10 -4.08 -25.88
N GLN A 357 19.13 -2.78 -25.61
CA GLN A 357 20.35 -1.98 -25.62
C GLN A 357 20.73 -1.32 -24.30
N GLN A 358 20.09 -1.66 -23.20
CA GLN A 358 20.56 -1.22 -21.88
C GLN A 358 21.09 -2.40 -21.09
N PRO A 359 22.29 -2.28 -20.45
CA PRO A 359 22.83 -3.34 -19.60
C PRO A 359 21.76 -3.76 -18.59
N ALA A 360 21.66 -5.06 -18.34
CA ALA A 360 20.59 -5.69 -17.57
C ALA A 360 20.14 -4.82 -16.39
N TYR A 361 19.13 -4.01 -16.62
CA TYR A 361 18.58 -3.09 -15.65
C TYR A 361 17.76 -3.94 -14.69
N ARG A 362 18.28 -4.16 -13.49
CA ARG A 362 17.50 -4.77 -12.42
C ARG A 362 16.26 -3.92 -12.21
N PRO A 363 15.05 -4.52 -12.05
CA PRO A 363 13.83 -3.75 -11.87
C PRO A 363 13.91 -2.92 -10.59
N ARG A 364 14.49 -1.74 -10.72
CA ARG A 364 14.56 -0.73 -9.67
C ARG A 364 13.40 0.22 -9.92
N PHE A 365 12.67 0.51 -8.88
CA PHE A 365 11.60 1.50 -8.95
C PHE A 365 12.15 2.80 -9.59
N PRO A 366 11.43 3.44 -10.54
CA PRO A 366 11.94 4.56 -11.35
C PRO A 366 12.59 5.70 -10.54
N ILE A 367 12.18 5.86 -9.29
CA ILE A 367 12.69 6.89 -8.38
C ILE A 367 14.16 6.68 -8.01
N ARG A 368 14.58 5.43 -7.86
CA ARG A 368 15.95 5.14 -7.44
C ARG A 368 16.97 5.58 -8.49
N VAL A 369 16.59 5.49 -9.76
CA VAL A 369 17.42 5.97 -10.89
C VAL A 369 17.55 7.48 -10.87
N ALA A 370 16.46 8.21 -10.66
CA ALA A 370 16.51 9.66 -10.62
C ALA A 370 17.33 10.19 -9.43
N VAL A 371 17.23 9.54 -8.26
CA VAL A 371 17.98 9.93 -7.05
C VAL A 371 19.43 9.46 -7.12
N GLU A 372 19.70 8.23 -7.60
CA GLU A 372 21.06 7.74 -7.80
C GLU A 372 21.79 8.53 -8.91
N ASP A 373 21.13 8.90 -10.00
CA ASP A 373 21.70 9.76 -11.05
C ASP A 373 21.99 11.18 -10.54
N LEU A 374 21.17 11.71 -9.64
CA LEU A 374 21.43 12.99 -8.98
C LEU A 374 22.58 12.90 -7.98
N LEU A 375 22.78 11.73 -7.35
CA LEU A 375 23.86 11.49 -6.42
C LEU A 375 25.19 11.12 -7.11
N HIS A 376 25.14 10.63 -8.35
CA HIS A 376 26.30 10.08 -9.08
C HIS A 376 26.65 10.82 -10.37
N LYS A 377 25.98 11.96 -10.69
CA LYS A 377 26.43 12.78 -11.81
C LYS A 377 27.85 13.26 -11.55
N PRO A 378 28.84 12.85 -12.38
CA PRO A 378 30.19 13.41 -12.29
C PRO A 378 30.08 14.92 -12.55
N LYS A 379 30.72 15.71 -11.68
CA LYS A 379 30.91 17.15 -11.94
C LYS A 379 31.59 17.27 -13.29
N ARG A 380 30.92 17.82 -14.30
CA ARG A 380 31.55 18.36 -15.49
C ARG A 380 32.13 19.73 -15.18
#